data_435c36715771bed7e61a34116466b37f
#
_entry.id   435c36715771bed7e61a34116466b37f
#
_cell.length_a   1.000
_cell.length_b   1.000
_cell.length_c   1.000
_cell.angle_alpha   90.00
_cell.angle_beta   90.00
_cell.angle_gamma   90.00
#
_symmetry.space_group_name_H-M   'P 1'
#
loop_
_entity.id
_entity.type
_entity.pdbx_description
1 polymer ?
#
loop_
_entity_poly.entity_id
_entity_poly.type
_entity_poly.pdbx_seq_one_letter_code
_entity_poly.pdbx_strand_id
1 'polypeptide(L)'
;MAKKSYVLHTKDEYIKWRTSAENDGKRPCGTLLIWRRKGVENVVVSDGVEVIGKGCFQSSIGDVVLPSSVTEIKDFAFDICNGSVWIPALVVKISEYAFGDLEWRRAALQKAIEEGFLKNLNPPIVQSVIKTTKNSTAHIFAVEHGIPFELV
;
A
#
# COMPACT_ATOMS: atom_id res chain seq x y z
N MET A 1 -21.88 10.35 0.13
CA MET A 1 -22.25 8.93 0.24
C MET A 1 -21.28 8.19 1.16
N ALA A 2 -21.81 7.29 1.96
CA ALA A 2 -20.96 6.45 2.79
C ALA A 2 -20.09 5.53 1.91
N LYS A 3 -18.79 5.44 2.22
CA LYS A 3 -17.88 4.53 1.53
C LYS A 3 -18.20 3.08 1.89
N LYS A 4 -18.19 2.21 0.90
CA LYS A 4 -18.34 0.77 1.13
C LYS A 4 -17.06 0.22 1.75
N SER A 5 -17.22 -0.51 2.84
CA SER A 5 -16.13 -1.25 3.49
C SER A 5 -16.23 -2.73 3.14
N TYR A 6 -15.12 -3.38 3.02
CA TYR A 6 -15.04 -4.79 2.70
C TYR A 6 -13.95 -5.47 3.54
N VAL A 7 -14.32 -6.60 4.14
CA VAL A 7 -13.36 -7.48 4.82
C VAL A 7 -12.87 -8.51 3.82
N LEU A 8 -11.58 -8.51 3.58
CA LEU A 8 -10.93 -9.39 2.64
C LEU A 8 -10.81 -10.79 3.23
N HIS A 9 -11.38 -11.78 2.57
CA HIS A 9 -11.27 -13.19 2.95
C HIS A 9 -10.45 -13.98 1.93
N THR A 10 -9.71 -14.98 2.42
CA THR A 10 -8.84 -15.81 1.59
C THR A 10 -9.56 -16.59 0.50
N LYS A 11 -10.88 -16.78 0.64
CA LYS A 11 -11.71 -17.47 -0.34
C LYS A 11 -12.51 -16.54 -1.26
N ASP A 12 -12.21 -15.25 -1.23
CA ASP A 12 -12.91 -14.28 -2.09
C ASP A 12 -12.48 -14.47 -3.55
N GLU A 13 -13.44 -14.52 -4.46
CA GLU A 13 -13.20 -14.72 -5.90
C GLU A 13 -12.44 -13.58 -6.56
N TYR A 14 -12.48 -12.39 -5.97
CA TYR A 14 -11.78 -11.20 -6.48
C TYR A 14 -10.34 -11.10 -5.99
N ILE A 15 -9.92 -12.04 -5.18
CA ILE A 15 -8.62 -12.02 -4.53
C ILE A 15 -7.85 -13.27 -4.92
N LYS A 16 -6.60 -13.09 -5.30
CA LYS A 16 -5.71 -14.21 -5.51
C LYS A 16 -4.90 -14.44 -4.24
N TRP A 17 -5.37 -15.38 -3.45
CA TRP A 17 -4.68 -15.89 -2.29
C TRP A 17 -3.95 -17.17 -2.67
N ARG A 18 -2.68 -17.25 -2.33
CA ARG A 18 -1.91 -18.46 -2.61
C ARG A 18 -1.49 -19.15 -1.33
N THR A 19 -1.83 -20.43 -1.25
CA THR A 19 -1.27 -21.34 -0.26
C THR A 19 0.07 -21.85 -0.76
N SER A 20 0.82 -22.53 0.11
CA SER A 20 2.08 -23.14 -0.30
C SER A 20 1.92 -24.20 -1.40
N ALA A 21 0.75 -24.84 -1.48
CA ALA A 21 0.45 -25.83 -2.51
C ALA A 21 0.18 -25.22 -3.89
N GLU A 22 -0.36 -23.99 -3.91
CA GLU A 22 -0.64 -23.25 -5.14
C GLU A 22 0.51 -22.32 -5.55
N ASN A 23 1.50 -22.22 -4.71
CA ASN A 23 2.65 -21.37 -4.92
C ASN A 23 3.52 -21.95 -6.03
N ASP A 24 3.99 -21.10 -6.92
CA ASP A 24 4.95 -21.47 -7.97
C ASP A 24 6.39 -21.68 -7.43
N GLY A 25 6.56 -21.80 -6.13
CA GLY A 25 7.84 -21.90 -5.43
C GLY A 25 8.57 -20.58 -5.22
N LYS A 26 8.02 -19.48 -5.66
CA LYS A 26 8.66 -18.15 -5.61
C LYS A 26 8.05 -17.22 -4.58
N ARG A 27 6.85 -17.54 -4.06
CA ARG A 27 6.11 -16.70 -3.13
C ARG A 27 5.80 -17.43 -1.85
N PRO A 28 5.96 -16.80 -0.69
CA PRO A 28 5.58 -17.42 0.57
C PRO A 28 4.07 -17.66 0.65
N CYS A 29 3.70 -18.68 1.40
CA CYS A 29 2.32 -18.92 1.78
C CYS A 29 1.77 -17.68 2.51
N GLY A 30 0.51 -17.39 2.31
CA GLY A 30 -0.10 -16.21 2.93
C GLY A 30 0.10 -14.90 2.16
N THR A 31 0.65 -14.96 0.95
CA THR A 31 0.81 -13.78 0.10
C THR A 31 -0.50 -13.40 -0.56
N LEU A 32 -0.97 -12.18 -0.29
CA LEU A 32 -2.07 -11.59 -1.03
C LEU A 32 -1.55 -10.99 -2.33
N LEU A 33 -2.07 -11.47 -3.46
CA LEU A 33 -1.52 -11.11 -4.78
C LEU A 33 -2.19 -9.92 -5.45
N ILE A 34 -3.52 -9.90 -5.47
CA ILE A 34 -4.27 -8.87 -6.19
C ILE A 34 -5.56 -8.57 -5.42
N TRP A 35 -5.85 -7.28 -5.30
CA TRP A 35 -7.15 -6.80 -4.91
C TRP A 35 -7.73 -5.93 -6.04
N ARG A 36 -8.85 -6.37 -6.61
CA ARG A 36 -9.52 -5.63 -7.69
C ARG A 36 -11.02 -5.81 -7.59
N ARG A 37 -11.66 -5.12 -6.65
CA ARG A 37 -13.11 -5.14 -6.52
C ARG A 37 -13.69 -3.77 -6.78
N LYS A 38 -14.33 -3.63 -7.93
CA LYS A 38 -14.95 -2.37 -8.35
C LYS A 38 -16.04 -1.94 -7.37
N GLY A 39 -16.04 -0.67 -7.01
CA GLY A 39 -17.03 -0.07 -6.12
C GLY A 39 -16.76 -0.27 -4.62
N VAL A 40 -15.64 -0.89 -4.25
CA VAL A 40 -15.19 -0.99 -2.87
C VAL A 40 -14.06 0.01 -2.65
N GLU A 41 -14.25 0.91 -1.71
CA GLU A 41 -13.30 1.98 -1.43
C GLU A 41 -12.46 1.75 -0.18
N ASN A 42 -13.01 1.03 0.81
CA ASN A 42 -12.28 0.73 2.04
C ASN A 42 -12.12 -0.78 2.20
N VAL A 43 -10.93 -1.22 2.53
CA VAL A 43 -10.59 -2.64 2.66
C VAL A 43 -9.98 -2.91 4.02
N VAL A 44 -10.50 -3.90 4.72
CA VAL A 44 -9.88 -4.49 5.90
C VAL A 44 -9.35 -5.85 5.50
N VAL A 45 -8.04 -6.00 5.48
CA VAL A 45 -7.39 -7.26 5.13
C VAL A 45 -7.52 -8.23 6.31
N SER A 46 -7.98 -9.45 6.04
CA SER A 46 -8.22 -10.44 7.08
C SER A 46 -6.92 -10.99 7.68
N ASP A 47 -7.01 -11.42 8.93
CA ASP A 47 -5.93 -12.10 9.64
C ASP A 47 -5.44 -13.32 8.86
N GLY A 48 -4.15 -13.62 9.00
CA GLY A 48 -3.50 -14.73 8.28
C GLY A 48 -2.78 -14.29 7.00
N VAL A 49 -3.04 -13.07 6.51
CA VAL A 49 -2.24 -12.50 5.43
C VAL A 49 -0.89 -12.07 5.99
N GLU A 50 0.19 -12.61 5.46
CA GLU A 50 1.56 -12.35 5.92
C GLU A 50 2.32 -11.42 5.00
N VAL A 51 2.02 -11.45 3.71
CA VAL A 51 2.73 -10.67 2.69
C VAL A 51 1.73 -9.97 1.79
N ILE A 52 1.90 -8.68 1.61
CA ILE A 52 1.17 -7.92 0.58
C ILE A 52 2.00 -7.99 -0.70
N GLY A 53 1.44 -8.64 -1.71
CA GLY A 53 2.13 -8.93 -2.96
C GLY A 53 2.36 -7.70 -3.84
N LYS A 54 3.21 -7.88 -4.84
CA LYS A 54 3.53 -6.85 -5.82
C LYS A 54 2.27 -6.32 -6.51
N GLY A 55 2.07 -5.01 -6.47
CA GLY A 55 0.94 -4.35 -7.12
C GLY A 55 -0.42 -4.67 -6.52
N CYS A 56 -0.49 -5.27 -5.32
CA CYS A 56 -1.73 -5.79 -4.74
C CYS A 56 -2.86 -4.75 -4.69
N PHE A 57 -2.57 -3.57 -4.17
CA PHE A 57 -3.54 -2.47 -4.05
C PHE A 57 -3.23 -1.30 -5.00
N GLN A 58 -2.51 -1.57 -6.07
CA GLN A 58 -2.19 -0.53 -7.05
C GLN A 58 -3.44 0.14 -7.59
N SER A 59 -3.44 1.47 -7.60
CA SER A 59 -4.57 2.30 -8.03
C SER A 59 -5.84 2.17 -7.19
N SER A 60 -5.75 1.67 -5.97
CA SER A 60 -6.88 1.56 -5.05
C SER A 60 -7.31 2.93 -4.54
N ILE A 61 -8.60 3.07 -4.29
CA ILE A 61 -9.21 4.27 -3.72
C ILE A 61 -9.72 3.94 -2.32
N GLY A 62 -9.46 4.83 -1.36
CA GLY A 62 -9.93 4.69 0.01
C GLY A 62 -8.91 4.03 0.93
N ASP A 63 -9.37 3.63 2.10
CA ASP A 63 -8.49 3.20 3.17
C ASP A 63 -8.22 1.70 3.12
N VAL A 64 -7.00 1.30 3.46
CA VAL A 64 -6.60 -0.09 3.61
C VAL A 64 -6.10 -0.30 5.03
N VAL A 65 -6.66 -1.28 5.72
CA VAL A 65 -6.23 -1.67 7.07
C VAL A 65 -5.59 -3.04 6.99
N LEU A 66 -4.30 -3.12 7.31
CA LEU A 66 -3.54 -4.36 7.33
C LEU A 66 -3.62 -5.02 8.70
N PRO A 67 -3.73 -6.37 8.76
CA PRO A 67 -3.75 -7.10 10.03
C PRO A 67 -2.34 -7.23 10.62
N SER A 68 -2.27 -7.53 11.91
CA SER A 68 -1.00 -7.74 12.60
C SER A 68 -0.18 -8.93 12.10
N SER A 69 -0.79 -9.82 11.32
CA SER A 69 -0.09 -10.96 10.69
C SER A 69 0.83 -10.54 9.55
N VAL A 70 0.65 -9.35 8.96
CA VAL A 70 1.49 -8.89 7.85
C VAL A 70 2.88 -8.52 8.33
N THR A 71 3.90 -9.08 7.69
CA THR A 71 5.31 -8.82 7.99
C THR A 71 6.08 -8.18 6.84
N GLU A 72 5.56 -8.29 5.61
CA GLU A 72 6.25 -7.78 4.42
C GLU A 72 5.30 -7.13 3.42
N ILE A 73 5.74 -6.03 2.82
CA ILE A 73 5.05 -5.30 1.74
C ILE A 73 5.98 -5.23 0.54
N LYS A 74 5.52 -5.75 -0.61
CA LYS A 74 6.30 -5.84 -1.85
C LYS A 74 6.20 -4.59 -2.71
N ASP A 75 6.93 -4.61 -3.83
CA ASP A 75 6.97 -3.51 -4.79
C ASP A 75 5.59 -3.11 -5.31
N PHE A 76 5.37 -1.82 -5.42
CA PHE A 76 4.16 -1.23 -6.01
C PHE A 76 2.84 -1.64 -5.35
N ALA A 77 2.90 -2.24 -4.15
CA ALA A 77 1.71 -2.71 -3.44
C ALA A 77 0.67 -1.59 -3.25
N PHE A 78 1.12 -0.37 -3.02
CA PHE A 78 0.27 0.80 -2.81
C PHE A 78 0.60 1.94 -3.79
N ASP A 79 1.08 1.60 -4.97
CA ASP A 79 1.36 2.59 -6.01
C ASP A 79 0.07 3.24 -6.52
N ILE A 80 0.09 4.57 -6.66
CA ILE A 80 -1.05 5.37 -7.14
C ILE A 80 -2.32 5.15 -6.27
N CYS A 81 -2.16 4.82 -4.99
CA CYS A 81 -3.25 4.76 -4.04
C CYS A 81 -3.56 6.13 -3.48
N ASN A 82 -4.82 6.36 -3.11
CA ASN A 82 -5.17 7.48 -2.27
C ASN A 82 -6.00 6.98 -1.07
N GLY A 83 -5.90 7.66 0.05
CA GLY A 83 -6.48 7.22 1.29
C GLY A 83 -5.42 6.79 2.30
N SER A 84 -5.87 6.32 3.46
CA SER A 84 -4.96 5.91 4.52
C SER A 84 -4.59 4.44 4.39
N VAL A 85 -3.32 4.13 4.67
CA VAL A 85 -2.85 2.76 4.79
C VAL A 85 -2.40 2.53 6.23
N TRP A 86 -3.14 1.70 6.95
CA TRP A 86 -2.80 1.33 8.32
C TRP A 86 -1.81 0.18 8.31
N ILE A 87 -0.57 0.47 8.69
CA ILE A 87 0.51 -0.50 8.68
C ILE A 87 0.89 -0.84 10.12
N PRO A 88 0.69 -2.09 10.56
CA PRO A 88 0.99 -2.49 11.94
C PRO A 88 2.49 -2.48 12.23
N ALA A 89 2.84 -2.36 13.51
CA ALA A 89 4.23 -2.32 13.96
C ALA A 89 5.01 -3.62 13.66
N LEU A 90 4.30 -4.72 13.44
CA LEU A 90 4.92 -6.02 13.14
C LEU A 90 5.41 -6.15 11.70
N VAL A 91 5.07 -5.22 10.82
CA VAL A 91 5.66 -5.17 9.48
C VAL A 91 7.13 -4.78 9.62
N VAL A 92 8.01 -5.67 9.17
CA VAL A 92 9.46 -5.51 9.32
C VAL A 92 10.18 -5.24 8.01
N LYS A 93 9.51 -5.48 6.89
CA LYS A 93 10.09 -5.28 5.56
C LYS A 93 9.10 -4.58 4.64
N ILE A 94 9.50 -3.41 4.17
CA ILE A 94 8.74 -2.62 3.19
C ILE A 94 9.67 -2.34 2.02
N SER A 95 9.27 -2.73 0.81
CA SER A 95 10.04 -2.42 -0.40
C SER A 95 10.18 -0.91 -0.57
N GLU A 96 11.34 -0.47 -1.01
CA GLU A 96 11.55 0.94 -1.36
C GLU A 96 10.58 1.42 -2.46
N TYR A 97 10.05 0.51 -3.26
CA TYR A 97 9.08 0.79 -4.31
C TYR A 97 7.62 0.48 -3.90
N ALA A 98 7.36 0.21 -2.63
CA ALA A 98 6.01 -0.15 -2.18
C ALA A 98 4.94 0.88 -2.56
N PHE A 99 5.30 2.16 -2.56
CA PHE A 99 4.42 3.28 -2.95
C PHE A 99 4.75 3.85 -4.34
N GLY A 100 5.52 3.12 -5.13
CA GLY A 100 5.93 3.51 -6.48
C GLY A 100 7.40 3.93 -6.55
N ASP A 101 7.84 4.28 -7.74
CA ASP A 101 9.18 4.85 -7.95
C ASP A 101 9.16 6.34 -7.58
N LEU A 102 9.53 6.62 -6.35
CA LEU A 102 9.46 7.96 -5.78
C LEU A 102 10.51 8.92 -6.35
N GLU A 103 11.68 8.42 -6.72
CA GLU A 103 12.72 9.24 -7.37
C GLU A 103 12.28 9.71 -8.75
N TRP A 104 11.76 8.80 -9.54
CA TRP A 104 11.19 9.14 -10.84
C TRP A 104 10.05 10.13 -10.71
N ARG A 105 9.17 9.90 -9.72
CA ARG A 105 8.02 10.77 -9.48
C ARG A 105 8.43 12.18 -9.06
N ARG A 106 9.45 12.31 -8.20
CA ARG A 106 10.01 13.62 -7.82
C ARG A 106 10.56 14.36 -9.03
N ALA A 107 11.33 13.67 -9.87
CA ALA A 107 11.90 14.25 -11.08
C ALA A 107 10.81 14.71 -12.05
N ALA A 108 9.77 13.89 -12.25
CA ALA A 108 8.63 14.23 -13.10
C ALA A 108 7.84 15.45 -12.58
N LEU A 109 7.62 15.52 -11.27
CA LEU A 109 6.96 16.66 -10.65
C LEU A 109 7.79 17.93 -10.77
N GLN A 110 9.09 17.85 -10.52
CA GLN A 110 10.01 18.98 -10.66
C GLN A 110 10.01 19.52 -12.09
N LYS A 111 10.07 18.65 -13.07
CA LYS A 111 9.98 19.02 -14.48
C LYS A 111 8.65 19.70 -14.82
N ALA A 112 7.54 19.17 -14.32
CA ALA A 112 6.21 19.75 -14.55
C ALA A 112 6.08 21.15 -13.91
N ILE A 113 6.69 21.37 -12.75
CA ILE A 113 6.76 22.68 -12.09
C ILE A 113 7.58 23.66 -12.96
N GLU A 114 8.76 23.25 -13.38
CA GLU A 114 9.66 24.09 -14.20
C GLU A 114 9.03 24.48 -15.54
N GLU A 115 8.25 23.57 -16.14
CA GLU A 115 7.53 23.81 -17.40
C GLU A 115 6.19 24.52 -17.22
N GLY A 116 5.79 24.84 -15.99
CA GLY A 116 4.58 25.60 -15.68
C GLY A 116 3.28 24.80 -15.76
N PHE A 117 3.33 23.47 -15.82
CA PHE A 117 2.16 22.60 -15.86
C PHE A 117 1.44 22.47 -14.50
N LEU A 118 2.12 22.76 -13.39
CA LEU A 118 1.57 22.67 -12.06
C LEU A 118 1.51 24.03 -11.39
N LYS A 119 0.33 24.37 -10.84
CA LYS A 119 0.12 25.60 -10.06
C LYS A 119 0.61 25.45 -8.63
N ASN A 120 0.49 24.26 -8.05
CA ASN A 120 1.02 23.96 -6.72
C ASN A 120 2.50 23.63 -6.84
N LEU A 121 3.36 24.45 -6.26
CA LEU A 121 4.81 24.30 -6.32
C LEU A 121 5.36 23.28 -5.30
N ASN A 122 4.49 22.70 -4.47
CA ASN A 122 4.87 21.67 -3.49
C ASN A 122 3.79 20.59 -3.39
N PRO A 123 3.46 19.90 -4.51
CA PRO A 123 2.47 18.83 -4.46
C PRO A 123 3.02 17.62 -3.70
N PRO A 124 2.16 16.83 -3.02
CA PRO A 124 2.60 15.60 -2.38
C PRO A 124 3.05 14.59 -3.42
N ILE A 125 4.15 13.88 -3.14
CA ILE A 125 4.68 12.82 -4.00
C ILE A 125 3.76 11.61 -3.98
N VAL A 126 3.16 11.33 -2.83
CA VAL A 126 2.24 10.22 -2.59
C VAL A 126 0.94 10.77 -2.06
N GLN A 127 -0.18 10.30 -2.62
CA GLN A 127 -1.52 10.71 -2.20
C GLN A 127 -1.99 9.95 -0.94
N SER A 128 -1.36 8.83 -0.64
CA SER A 128 -1.68 8.03 0.54
C SER A 128 -1.06 8.61 1.80
N VAL A 129 -1.72 8.35 2.93
CA VAL A 129 -1.19 8.65 4.27
C VAL A 129 -0.94 7.35 4.99
N ILE A 130 0.28 7.13 5.46
CA ILE A 130 0.61 5.97 6.29
C ILE A 130 0.16 6.24 7.71
N LYS A 131 -0.68 5.37 8.25
CA LYS A 131 -1.05 5.38 9.68
C LYS A 131 -0.34 4.23 10.37
N THR A 132 0.46 4.55 11.37
CA THR A 132 1.30 3.55 12.03
C THR A 132 1.75 4.01 13.41
N THR A 133 2.44 3.13 14.12
CA THR A 133 2.97 3.39 15.45
C THR A 133 4.32 4.11 15.37
N LYS A 134 4.57 4.98 16.33
CA LYS A 134 5.86 5.68 16.47
C LYS A 134 7.02 4.68 16.51
N ASN A 135 8.08 4.99 15.78
CA ASN A 135 9.31 4.20 15.67
C ASN A 135 9.14 2.81 15.05
N SER A 136 8.00 2.53 14.44
CA SER A 136 7.83 1.31 13.64
C SER A 136 8.62 1.40 12.31
N THR A 137 8.80 0.25 11.66
CA THR A 137 9.41 0.22 10.32
C THR A 137 8.66 1.13 9.35
N ALA A 138 7.34 1.14 9.40
CA ALA A 138 6.53 2.00 8.53
C ALA A 138 6.70 3.49 8.84
N HIS A 139 6.84 3.87 10.11
CA HIS A 139 7.13 5.25 10.47
C HIS A 139 8.48 5.70 9.92
N ILE A 140 9.54 4.92 10.14
CA ILE A 140 10.88 5.21 9.64
C ILE A 140 10.86 5.29 8.11
N PHE A 141 10.21 4.34 7.46
CA PHE A 141 10.04 4.32 6.00
C PHE A 141 9.37 5.60 5.49
N ALA A 142 8.29 6.04 6.12
CA ALA A 142 7.57 7.25 5.73
C ALA A 142 8.45 8.49 5.85
N VAL A 143 9.22 8.61 6.94
CA VAL A 143 10.16 9.73 7.14
C VAL A 143 11.26 9.72 6.08
N GLU A 144 11.90 8.57 5.87
CA GLU A 144 13.01 8.43 4.92
C GLU A 144 12.59 8.74 3.47
N HIS A 145 11.37 8.37 3.09
CA HIS A 145 10.87 8.54 1.74
C HIS A 145 9.98 9.77 1.53
N GLY A 146 9.76 10.57 2.57
CA GLY A 146 8.95 11.78 2.47
C GLY A 146 7.46 11.50 2.21
N ILE A 147 6.94 10.38 2.71
CA ILE A 147 5.54 10.00 2.57
C ILE A 147 4.76 10.58 3.75
N PRO A 148 3.59 11.21 3.52
CA PRO A 148 2.75 11.69 4.60
C PRO A 148 2.39 10.56 5.58
N PHE A 149 2.45 10.83 6.86
CA PHE A 149 2.12 9.83 7.88
C PHE A 149 1.39 10.46 9.07
N GLU A 150 0.71 9.59 9.80
CA GLU A 150 0.00 9.92 11.02
C GLU A 150 0.30 8.84 12.06
N LEU A 151 0.72 9.26 13.25
CA LEU A 151 0.97 8.32 14.34
C LEU A 151 -0.32 8.02 15.10
N VAL A 152 -0.55 6.78 15.35
CA VAL A 152 -1.75 6.27 16.03
C VAL A 152 -1.40 5.42 17.25
#